data_4637915e47b81fdea4a309a588499929
#
_entry.id   4637915e47b81fdea4a309a588499929
#
_cell.length_a   1.000
_cell.length_b   1.000
_cell.length_c   1.000
_cell.angle_alpha   90.00
_cell.angle_beta   90.00
_cell.angle_gamma   90.00
#
_symmetry.space_group_name_H-M   'P 1'
#
loop_
_entity.id
_entity.type
_entity.pdbx_description
1 polymer ?
#
loop_
_entity_poly.entity_id
_entity_poly.type
_entity_poly.pdbx_seq_one_letter_code
_entity_poly.pdbx_strand_id
1 'polypeptide(L)'
;GRGYYFWNGEVSVEVDAEVFEDLCKRASNEKNINKRIEYARLAVKCYKEKFLSQYTDKYWVVTLNAYYHSMYLDIVRQLSIDLLELKKYAEMEKICYMALSLDEFDEDIHYYYMKALISENKRNMAVKHFFEVKKMLYDKLSVNPSKKLCEIYNELLKTDMAYKADITNISNELRKYYNVADGAYLCEYEIFKKSCEIELRKAKRSDIGIYIILFTIESGLKNSYSGKNNSVTTDSIEKVTEVIKHSLRSGDIISRYSIMQFVVLIQSFNYEDVSKIAKRILQNTDNLKANVRLNYSIEKLNK
;
A
#
# COMPACT_ATOMS: atom_id res chain seq x y z
N GLY A 1 39.14 35.37 10.04
CA GLY A 1 38.67 35.15 11.40
C GLY A 1 37.53 34.19 11.40
N ARG A 2 37.53 33.18 12.27
CA ARG A 2 36.39 32.31 12.51
C ARG A 2 35.36 33.11 13.27
N GLY A 3 34.29 33.61 12.61
CA GLY A 3 33.17 34.28 13.26
C GLY A 3 32.32 33.32 14.06
N TYR A 4 31.98 33.67 15.28
CA TYR A 4 30.96 32.99 16.08
C TYR A 4 29.69 33.81 16.05
N TYR A 5 28.54 33.17 15.95
CA TYR A 5 27.23 33.83 16.05
C TYR A 5 26.66 33.51 17.42
N PHE A 6 26.13 34.51 18.09
CA PHE A 6 25.42 34.37 19.37
C PHE A 6 24.07 35.03 19.26
N TRP A 7 23.09 34.48 19.96
CA TRP A 7 21.82 35.14 20.15
C TRP A 7 22.06 36.42 20.97
N ASN A 8 21.42 37.51 20.55
CA ASN A 8 21.44 38.74 21.35
C ASN A 8 20.59 38.48 22.62
N GLY A 9 21.22 38.49 23.80
CA GLY A 9 20.55 38.21 25.08
C GLY A 9 19.50 39.27 25.49
N GLU A 10 19.44 40.42 24.79
CA GLU A 10 18.44 41.47 25.01
C GLU A 10 17.15 41.21 24.20
N VAL A 11 17.16 40.29 23.29
CA VAL A 11 16.02 39.93 22.44
C VAL A 11 15.45 38.59 22.89
N SER A 12 14.16 38.56 23.23
CA SER A 12 13.46 37.30 23.48
C SER A 12 13.31 36.55 22.16
N VAL A 13 13.88 35.35 22.10
CA VAL A 13 13.81 34.47 20.95
C VAL A 13 12.93 33.29 21.30
N GLU A 14 11.92 33.03 20.49
CA GLU A 14 11.07 31.85 20.59
C GLU A 14 11.31 30.95 19.36
N VAL A 15 11.68 29.69 19.58
CA VAL A 15 11.94 28.70 18.54
C VAL A 15 10.73 27.78 18.45
N ASP A 16 10.08 27.75 17.30
CA ASP A 16 8.85 27.00 17.06
C ASP A 16 9.01 25.51 17.35
N ALA A 17 10.16 24.92 17.03
CA ALA A 17 10.47 23.52 17.33
C ALA A 17 10.54 23.25 18.84
N GLU A 18 11.11 24.17 19.65
CA GLU A 18 11.16 24.04 21.12
C GLU A 18 9.78 24.19 21.73
N VAL A 19 8.98 25.14 21.22
CA VAL A 19 7.58 25.32 21.63
C VAL A 19 6.76 24.08 21.33
N PHE A 20 6.93 23.50 20.14
CA PHE A 20 6.27 22.26 19.77
C PHE A 20 6.63 21.11 20.72
N GLU A 21 7.92 20.93 21.00
CA GLU A 21 8.41 19.88 21.89
C GLU A 21 7.89 20.06 23.33
N ASP A 22 7.88 21.30 23.86
CA ASP A 22 7.33 21.60 25.20
C ASP A 22 5.82 21.29 25.28
N LEU A 23 5.06 21.69 24.25
CA LEU A 23 3.62 21.41 24.18
C LEU A 23 3.33 19.90 24.13
N CYS A 24 4.11 19.13 23.35
CA CYS A 24 3.99 17.68 23.32
C CYS A 24 4.31 17.04 24.69
N LYS A 25 5.38 17.52 25.38
CA LYS A 25 5.73 17.06 26.72
C LYS A 25 4.64 17.39 27.75
N ARG A 26 4.07 18.60 27.69
CA ARG A 26 2.95 18.99 28.56
C ARG A 26 1.71 18.14 28.30
N ALA A 27 1.37 17.92 27.02
CA ALA A 27 0.24 17.05 26.69
C ALA A 27 0.44 15.64 27.23
N SER A 28 1.63 15.04 27.04
CA SER A 28 1.91 13.67 27.49
C SER A 28 1.87 13.49 29.02
N ASN A 29 2.23 14.55 29.79
CA ASN A 29 2.27 14.51 31.23
C ASN A 29 0.95 14.96 31.91
N GLU A 30 0.01 15.55 31.14
CA GLU A 30 -1.24 16.08 31.68
C GLU A 30 -2.26 14.98 31.92
N LYS A 31 -2.80 14.91 33.12
CA LYS A 31 -3.83 13.92 33.52
C LYS A 31 -5.24 14.38 33.16
N ASN A 32 -5.48 15.70 33.13
CA ASN A 32 -6.79 16.23 32.78
C ASN A 32 -6.97 16.19 31.27
N ILE A 33 -7.94 15.39 30.81
CA ILE A 33 -8.20 15.19 29.37
C ILE A 33 -8.46 16.50 28.60
N ASN A 34 -9.16 17.45 29.20
CA ASN A 34 -9.46 18.72 28.52
C ASN A 34 -8.21 19.58 28.33
N LYS A 35 -7.34 19.67 29.35
CA LYS A 35 -6.05 20.37 29.25
C LYS A 35 -5.10 19.64 28.31
N ARG A 36 -5.08 18.31 28.34
CA ARG A 36 -4.27 17.50 27.42
C ARG A 36 -4.66 17.77 25.97
N ILE A 37 -5.95 17.79 25.66
CA ILE A 37 -6.47 18.16 24.34
C ILE A 37 -6.06 19.58 23.96
N GLU A 38 -6.08 20.54 24.88
CA GLU A 38 -5.67 21.92 24.61
C GLU A 38 -4.19 21.99 24.22
N TYR A 39 -3.29 21.38 24.99
CA TYR A 39 -1.87 21.31 24.66
C TYR A 39 -1.62 20.57 23.34
N ALA A 40 -2.29 19.45 23.12
CA ALA A 40 -2.16 18.69 21.88
C ALA A 40 -2.63 19.48 20.63
N ARG A 41 -3.73 20.23 20.76
CA ARG A 41 -4.19 21.15 19.67
C ARG A 41 -3.17 22.21 19.33
N LEU A 42 -2.55 22.82 20.36
CA LEU A 42 -1.53 23.81 20.16
C LEU A 42 -0.29 23.19 19.49
N ALA A 43 0.13 22.00 19.92
CA ALA A 43 1.23 21.26 19.32
C ALA A 43 0.96 20.95 17.83
N VAL A 44 -0.21 20.37 17.51
CA VAL A 44 -0.61 20.09 16.12
C VAL A 44 -0.63 21.36 15.26
N LYS A 45 -1.03 22.49 15.82
CA LYS A 45 -1.05 23.78 15.11
C LYS A 45 0.35 24.34 14.86
N CYS A 46 1.32 24.06 15.75
CA CYS A 46 2.72 24.46 15.58
C CYS A 46 3.41 23.67 14.45
N TYR A 47 3.10 22.39 14.29
CA TYR A 47 3.73 21.54 13.29
C TYR A 47 3.05 21.72 11.92
N LYS A 48 3.62 22.56 11.07
CA LYS A 48 3.05 22.88 9.74
C LYS A 48 3.71 22.08 8.62
N GLU A 49 5.03 21.90 8.70
CA GLU A 49 5.87 21.28 7.69
C GLU A 49 7.06 20.57 8.34
N LYS A 50 7.82 19.85 7.52
CA LYS A 50 9.08 19.23 7.98
C LYS A 50 10.06 20.31 8.47
N PHE A 51 10.75 20.01 9.55
CA PHE A 51 11.77 20.89 10.14
C PHE A 51 12.86 21.20 9.11
N LEU A 52 13.13 22.47 8.87
CA LEU A 52 14.14 22.96 7.92
C LEU A 52 14.06 22.24 6.56
N SER A 53 12.90 22.21 5.94
CA SER A 53 12.62 21.51 4.67
C SER A 53 13.57 21.87 3.52
N GLN A 54 14.22 23.05 3.60
CA GLN A 54 15.20 23.53 2.62
C GLN A 54 16.60 22.89 2.77
N TYR A 55 16.89 22.20 3.88
CA TYR A 55 18.22 21.67 4.23
C TYR A 55 18.18 20.14 4.42
N THR A 56 17.38 19.44 3.61
CA THR A 56 17.21 17.97 3.68
C THR A 56 18.47 17.18 3.29
N ASP A 57 19.49 17.84 2.73
CA ASP A 57 20.79 17.26 2.42
C ASP A 57 21.69 17.11 3.67
N LYS A 58 21.37 17.78 4.78
CA LYS A 58 22.13 17.73 6.02
C LYS A 58 21.67 16.59 6.92
N TYR A 59 22.59 15.67 7.27
CA TYR A 59 22.31 14.49 8.10
C TYR A 59 21.61 14.86 9.42
N TRP A 60 22.06 15.90 10.12
CA TRP A 60 21.43 16.32 11.37
C TRP A 60 20.00 16.84 11.20
N VAL A 61 19.68 17.45 10.04
CA VAL A 61 18.31 17.87 9.71
C VAL A 61 17.42 16.66 9.48
N VAL A 62 17.92 15.64 8.78
CA VAL A 62 17.18 14.38 8.56
C VAL A 62 16.81 13.73 9.89
N THR A 63 17.77 13.66 10.82
CA THR A 63 17.55 13.07 12.16
C THR A 63 16.50 13.86 12.96
N LEU A 64 16.59 15.19 12.98
CA LEU A 64 15.61 16.04 13.67
C LEU A 64 14.24 15.99 13.00
N ASN A 65 14.18 15.91 11.67
CA ASN A 65 12.92 15.72 10.97
C ASN A 65 12.23 14.43 11.38
N ALA A 66 12.95 13.31 11.43
CA ALA A 66 12.39 12.03 11.88
C ALA A 66 11.90 12.11 13.33
N TYR A 67 12.65 12.76 14.20
CA TYR A 67 12.30 12.97 15.60
C TYR A 67 11.00 13.78 15.76
N TYR A 68 10.94 14.97 15.17
CA TYR A 68 9.75 15.85 15.27
C TYR A 68 8.54 15.24 14.55
N HIS A 69 8.76 14.55 13.44
CA HIS A 69 7.70 13.86 12.72
C HIS A 69 7.08 12.73 13.54
N SER A 70 7.91 11.90 14.17
CA SER A 70 7.42 10.84 15.09
C SER A 70 6.64 11.45 16.26
N MET A 71 7.14 12.51 16.86
CA MET A 71 6.47 13.22 17.96
C MET A 71 5.12 13.80 17.52
N TYR A 72 5.04 14.33 16.28
CA TYR A 72 3.79 14.83 15.71
C TYR A 72 2.76 13.70 15.52
N LEU A 73 3.16 12.56 14.98
CA LEU A 73 2.25 11.42 14.80
C LEU A 73 1.75 10.88 16.15
N ASP A 74 2.64 10.82 17.16
CA ASP A 74 2.28 10.37 18.50
C ASP A 74 1.26 11.30 19.17
N ILE A 75 1.44 12.63 19.05
CA ILE A 75 0.49 13.58 19.61
C ILE A 75 -0.84 13.58 18.89
N VAL A 76 -0.86 13.34 17.57
CA VAL A 76 -2.08 13.19 16.79
C VAL A 76 -2.85 11.93 17.20
N ARG A 77 -2.16 10.79 17.38
CA ARG A 77 -2.76 9.55 17.86
C ARG A 77 -3.38 9.73 19.25
N GLN A 78 -2.64 10.34 20.18
CA GLN A 78 -3.14 10.60 21.54
C GLN A 78 -4.35 11.55 21.52
N LEU A 79 -4.28 12.62 20.73
CA LEU A 79 -5.39 13.57 20.59
C LEU A 79 -6.62 12.89 19.99
N SER A 80 -6.42 11.99 19.02
CA SER A 80 -7.51 11.21 18.42
C SER A 80 -8.20 10.28 19.44
N ILE A 81 -7.43 9.65 20.33
CA ILE A 81 -7.96 8.84 21.44
C ILE A 81 -8.82 9.71 22.36
N ASP A 82 -8.31 10.85 22.79
CA ASP A 82 -8.99 11.78 23.70
C ASP A 82 -10.28 12.35 23.09
N LEU A 83 -10.23 12.70 21.80
CA LEU A 83 -11.39 13.21 21.07
C LEU A 83 -12.46 12.12 20.85
N LEU A 84 -12.03 10.87 20.64
CA LEU A 84 -12.92 9.72 20.55
C LEU A 84 -13.66 9.50 21.88
N GLU A 85 -12.95 9.58 23.01
CA GLU A 85 -13.53 9.46 24.37
C GLU A 85 -14.57 10.55 24.64
N LEU A 86 -14.27 11.80 24.24
CA LEU A 86 -15.19 12.91 24.36
C LEU A 86 -16.23 13.01 23.26
N LYS A 87 -16.28 12.04 22.33
CA LYS A 87 -17.22 11.99 21.19
C LYS A 87 -17.13 13.22 20.26
N LYS A 88 -15.96 13.86 20.16
CA LYS A 88 -15.71 15.01 19.28
C LYS A 88 -15.28 14.56 17.88
N TYR A 89 -16.15 13.84 17.19
CA TYR A 89 -15.84 13.15 15.95
C TYR A 89 -15.47 14.08 14.79
N ALA A 90 -16.16 15.20 14.63
CA ALA A 90 -15.88 16.18 13.57
C ALA A 90 -14.50 16.79 13.69
N GLU A 91 -14.04 17.03 14.93
CA GLU A 91 -12.70 17.53 15.17
C GLU A 91 -11.65 16.43 14.90
N MET A 92 -11.93 15.22 15.35
CA MET A 92 -11.06 14.04 15.10
C MET A 92 -10.90 13.80 13.61
N GLU A 93 -11.98 13.84 12.82
CA GLU A 93 -11.94 13.74 11.37
C GLU A 93 -10.98 14.76 10.75
N LYS A 94 -11.14 16.05 11.12
CA LYS A 94 -10.31 17.14 10.59
C LYS A 94 -8.83 16.95 10.92
N ILE A 95 -8.51 16.60 12.16
CA ILE A 95 -7.12 16.45 12.62
C ILE A 95 -6.47 15.24 11.93
N CYS A 96 -7.15 14.10 11.88
CA CYS A 96 -6.65 12.92 11.18
C CYS A 96 -6.43 13.20 9.68
N TYR A 97 -7.38 13.87 9.01
CA TYR A 97 -7.24 14.23 7.60
C TYR A 97 -6.01 15.11 7.35
N MET A 98 -5.76 16.12 8.22
CA MET A 98 -4.57 16.97 8.12
C MET A 98 -3.29 16.15 8.34
N ALA A 99 -3.26 15.25 9.31
CA ALA A 99 -2.10 14.43 9.60
C ALA A 99 -1.79 13.45 8.45
N LEU A 100 -2.80 12.86 7.83
CA LEU A 100 -2.66 11.98 6.67
C LEU A 100 -2.15 12.69 5.41
N SER A 101 -2.29 14.02 5.33
CA SER A 101 -1.66 14.80 4.25
C SER A 101 -0.15 14.97 4.44
N LEU A 102 0.36 14.78 5.67
CA LEU A 102 1.79 14.84 6.01
C LEU A 102 2.44 13.45 6.05
N ASP A 103 1.69 12.45 6.49
CA ASP A 103 2.08 11.04 6.46
C ASP A 103 0.90 10.15 6.07
N GLU A 104 0.93 9.69 4.83
CA GLU A 104 -0.12 8.84 4.26
C GLU A 104 0.00 7.36 4.67
N PHE A 105 1.08 6.96 5.40
CA PHE A 105 1.33 5.55 5.73
C PHE A 105 0.94 5.19 7.17
N ASP A 106 0.54 6.15 7.99
CA ASP A 106 0.18 5.88 9.38
C ASP A 106 -1.19 5.21 9.50
N GLU A 107 -1.18 3.90 9.66
CA GLU A 107 -2.40 3.09 9.73
C GLU A 107 -3.24 3.36 10.98
N ASP A 108 -2.64 3.81 12.09
CA ASP A 108 -3.41 4.18 13.29
C ASP A 108 -4.21 5.46 13.07
N ILE A 109 -3.65 6.44 12.36
CA ILE A 109 -4.37 7.67 12.01
C ILE A 109 -5.49 7.36 11.01
N HIS A 110 -5.26 6.49 10.02
CA HIS A 110 -6.33 5.99 9.14
C HIS A 110 -7.46 5.32 9.93
N TYR A 111 -7.14 4.52 10.93
CA TYR A 111 -8.13 3.89 11.79
C TYR A 111 -8.97 4.92 12.54
N TYR A 112 -8.37 5.95 13.16
CA TYR A 112 -9.13 7.01 13.84
C TYR A 112 -9.94 7.86 12.88
N TYR A 113 -9.43 8.13 11.68
CA TYR A 113 -10.18 8.80 10.62
C TYR A 113 -11.43 8.01 10.24
N MET A 114 -11.31 6.71 10.01
CA MET A 114 -12.46 5.84 9.74
C MET A 114 -13.45 5.80 10.91
N LYS A 115 -12.97 5.73 12.15
CA LYS A 115 -13.83 5.79 13.36
C LYS A 115 -14.62 7.11 13.41
N ALA A 116 -14.02 8.23 13.08
CA ALA A 116 -14.69 9.53 13.01
C ALA A 116 -15.81 9.50 11.95
N LEU A 117 -15.48 9.09 10.72
CA LEU A 117 -16.45 8.99 9.63
C LEU A 117 -17.66 8.09 9.96
N ILE A 118 -17.40 6.93 10.56
CA ILE A 118 -18.45 5.99 10.97
C ILE A 118 -19.35 6.61 12.03
N SER A 119 -18.76 7.27 13.04
CA SER A 119 -19.49 7.90 14.14
C SER A 119 -20.32 9.10 13.69
N GLU A 120 -19.93 9.77 12.59
CA GLU A 120 -20.67 10.83 11.93
C GLU A 120 -21.66 10.33 10.87
N ASN A 121 -21.88 9.01 10.79
CA ASN A 121 -22.75 8.36 9.80
C ASN A 121 -22.31 8.56 8.33
N LYS A 122 -21.04 8.86 8.09
CA LYS A 122 -20.41 9.03 6.76
C LYS A 122 -19.88 7.68 6.24
N ARG A 123 -20.67 6.61 6.32
CA ARG A 123 -20.26 5.22 6.05
C ARG A 123 -19.66 5.02 4.67
N ASN A 124 -20.26 5.57 3.63
CA ASN A 124 -19.75 5.44 2.26
C ASN A 124 -18.36 6.04 2.10
N MET A 125 -18.07 7.14 2.81
CA MET A 125 -16.74 7.74 2.82
C MET A 125 -15.73 6.84 3.53
N ALA A 126 -16.11 6.22 4.64
CA ALA A 126 -15.25 5.27 5.35
C ALA A 126 -14.90 4.04 4.49
N VAL A 127 -15.89 3.48 3.77
CA VAL A 127 -15.67 2.37 2.83
C VAL A 127 -14.70 2.78 1.72
N LYS A 128 -14.96 3.92 1.08
CA LYS A 128 -14.10 4.44 0.01
C LYS A 128 -12.68 4.65 0.50
N HIS A 129 -12.52 5.28 1.66
CA HIS A 129 -11.23 5.51 2.29
C HIS A 129 -10.46 4.21 2.57
N PHE A 130 -11.12 3.17 3.08
CA PHE A 130 -10.47 1.88 3.29
C PHE A 130 -9.87 1.30 2.01
N PHE A 131 -10.61 1.36 0.89
CA PHE A 131 -10.11 0.86 -0.39
C PHE A 131 -8.98 1.72 -0.95
N GLU A 132 -9.02 3.03 -0.76
CA GLU A 132 -7.94 3.94 -1.15
C GLU A 132 -6.64 3.63 -0.36
N VAL A 133 -6.77 3.45 0.95
CA VAL A 133 -5.64 3.07 1.83
C VAL A 133 -5.10 1.69 1.46
N LYS A 134 -5.98 0.70 1.27
CA LYS A 134 -5.57 -0.64 0.85
C LYS A 134 -4.78 -0.60 -0.46
N LYS A 135 -5.26 0.14 -1.45
CA LYS A 135 -4.59 0.31 -2.73
C LYS A 135 -3.24 1.01 -2.56
N MET A 136 -3.19 2.10 -1.82
CA MET A 136 -1.98 2.87 -1.56
C MET A 136 -0.90 2.02 -0.88
N LEU A 137 -1.25 1.28 0.20
CA LEU A 137 -0.33 0.39 0.91
C LEU A 137 0.22 -0.72 0.00
N TYR A 138 -0.64 -1.27 -0.87
CA TYR A 138 -0.22 -2.28 -1.81
C TYR A 138 0.69 -1.73 -2.91
N ASP A 139 0.28 -0.64 -3.57
CA ASP A 139 1.00 -0.07 -4.71
C ASP A 139 2.38 0.48 -4.29
N LYS A 140 2.48 1.11 -3.10
CA LYS A 140 3.70 1.78 -2.65
C LYS A 140 4.61 0.91 -1.78
N LEU A 141 4.03 0.05 -0.95
CA LEU A 141 4.77 -0.73 0.05
C LEU A 141 4.67 -2.25 -0.16
N SER A 142 3.79 -2.72 -1.04
CA SER A 142 3.50 -4.15 -1.27
C SER A 142 3.02 -4.87 -0.01
N VAL A 143 2.31 -4.16 0.89
CA VAL A 143 1.76 -4.72 2.13
C VAL A 143 0.23 -4.63 2.14
N ASN A 144 -0.40 -5.51 2.91
CA ASN A 144 -1.83 -5.45 3.19
C ASN A 144 -2.11 -4.56 4.40
N PRO A 145 -3.32 -3.96 4.51
CA PRO A 145 -3.72 -3.20 5.69
C PRO A 145 -3.61 -4.02 6.97
N SER A 146 -3.31 -3.34 8.07
CA SER A 146 -3.22 -3.95 9.40
C SER A 146 -4.53 -4.63 9.81
N LYS A 147 -4.41 -5.58 10.72
CA LYS A 147 -5.58 -6.29 11.29
C LYS A 147 -6.60 -5.30 11.86
N LYS A 148 -6.15 -4.24 12.52
CA LYS A 148 -6.97 -3.19 13.13
C LYS A 148 -7.82 -2.45 12.09
N LEU A 149 -7.24 -2.09 10.93
CA LEU A 149 -7.98 -1.48 9.82
C LEU A 149 -8.97 -2.46 9.17
N CYS A 150 -8.60 -3.72 9.01
CA CYS A 150 -9.49 -4.73 8.48
C CYS A 150 -10.68 -5.01 9.43
N GLU A 151 -10.46 -4.99 10.74
CA GLU A 151 -11.52 -5.22 11.73
C GLU A 151 -12.57 -4.11 11.71
N ILE A 152 -12.17 -2.83 11.69
CA ILE A 152 -13.13 -1.72 11.61
C ILE A 152 -13.92 -1.74 10.29
N TYR A 153 -13.30 -2.12 9.18
CA TYR A 153 -14.00 -2.31 7.92
C TYR A 153 -15.01 -3.45 7.98
N ASN A 154 -14.65 -4.58 8.60
CA ASN A 154 -15.58 -5.71 8.79
C ASN A 154 -16.75 -5.37 9.71
N GLU A 155 -16.52 -4.55 10.76
CA GLU A 155 -17.60 -4.02 11.61
C GLU A 155 -18.57 -3.15 10.81
N LEU A 156 -18.04 -2.29 9.92
CA LEU A 156 -18.81 -1.45 9.04
C LEU A 156 -19.72 -2.28 8.12
N LEU A 157 -19.20 -3.37 7.54
CA LEU A 157 -19.95 -4.27 6.68
C LEU A 157 -21.08 -5.01 7.43
N LYS A 158 -20.82 -5.45 8.67
CA LYS A 158 -21.82 -6.16 9.49
C LYS A 158 -23.03 -5.27 9.81
N THR A 159 -22.83 -4.00 10.00
CA THR A 159 -23.92 -3.03 10.28
C THR A 159 -24.74 -2.70 9.04
N ASP A 160 -24.20 -2.93 7.84
CA ASP A 160 -24.90 -2.71 6.56
C ASP A 160 -25.81 -3.88 6.11
N MET A 161 -25.87 -4.98 6.87
CA MET A 161 -26.75 -6.13 6.57
C MET A 161 -28.26 -5.77 6.55
N ALA A 162 -28.64 -4.54 6.89
CA ALA A 162 -30.01 -4.03 6.73
C ALA A 162 -30.34 -3.55 5.31
N TYR A 163 -29.34 -3.40 4.43
CA TYR A 163 -29.57 -3.11 3.02
C TYR A 163 -29.91 -4.44 2.31
N LYS A 164 -31.18 -4.63 1.93
CA LYS A 164 -31.57 -5.69 0.98
C LYS A 164 -30.83 -5.39 -0.33
N ALA A 165 -29.67 -5.99 -0.52
CA ALA A 165 -28.98 -5.90 -1.79
C ALA A 165 -29.86 -6.56 -2.85
N ASP A 166 -30.35 -5.77 -3.82
CA ASP A 166 -31.04 -6.31 -4.96
C ASP A 166 -30.02 -7.07 -5.82
N ILE A 167 -30.30 -8.33 -6.12
CA ILE A 167 -29.46 -9.19 -6.94
C ILE A 167 -29.13 -8.54 -8.28
N THR A 168 -30.01 -7.71 -8.80
CA THR A 168 -29.84 -6.94 -10.03
C THR A 168 -28.68 -5.93 -9.90
N ASN A 169 -28.57 -5.26 -8.75
CA ASN A 169 -27.48 -4.32 -8.48
C ASN A 169 -26.14 -5.05 -8.36
N ILE A 170 -26.10 -6.17 -7.64
CA ILE A 170 -24.90 -7.03 -7.53
C ILE A 170 -24.50 -7.55 -8.92
N SER A 171 -25.46 -8.04 -9.69
CA SER A 171 -25.21 -8.55 -11.04
C SER A 171 -24.66 -7.45 -11.98
N ASN A 172 -25.21 -6.24 -11.92
CA ASN A 172 -24.74 -5.11 -12.73
C ASN A 172 -23.35 -4.63 -12.31
N GLU A 173 -23.04 -4.65 -11.02
CA GLU A 173 -21.71 -4.37 -10.51
C GLU A 173 -20.69 -5.39 -11.01
N LEU A 174 -20.97 -6.68 -10.87
CA LEU A 174 -20.10 -7.76 -11.32
C LEU A 174 -19.87 -7.72 -12.84
N ARG A 175 -20.91 -7.38 -13.63
CA ARG A 175 -20.79 -7.25 -15.09
C ARG A 175 -19.83 -6.14 -15.53
N LYS A 176 -19.67 -5.06 -14.76
CA LYS A 176 -18.72 -3.99 -15.06
C LYS A 176 -17.27 -4.49 -15.05
N TYR A 177 -16.95 -5.45 -14.21
CA TYR A 177 -15.62 -6.05 -14.14
C TYR A 177 -15.33 -7.02 -15.29
N TYR A 178 -16.35 -7.60 -15.91
CA TYR A 178 -16.20 -8.58 -16.98
C TYR A 178 -15.68 -7.98 -18.30
N ASN A 179 -15.90 -6.70 -18.53
CA ASN A 179 -15.59 -6.03 -19.81
C ASN A 179 -14.23 -5.31 -19.85
N VAL A 180 -13.36 -5.46 -18.84
CA VAL A 180 -12.20 -4.56 -18.67
C VAL A 180 -10.84 -5.20 -18.98
N ALA A 181 -10.73 -6.51 -19.18
CA ALA A 181 -9.40 -7.13 -19.22
C ALA A 181 -9.09 -7.87 -20.53
N ASP A 182 -8.24 -7.26 -21.36
CA ASP A 182 -7.44 -7.99 -22.34
C ASP A 182 -6.28 -8.72 -21.63
N GLY A 183 -6.15 -10.03 -21.88
CA GLY A 183 -5.09 -10.86 -21.34
C GLY A 183 -5.41 -11.45 -19.95
N ALA A 184 -4.40 -12.03 -19.30
CA ALA A 184 -4.53 -12.71 -18.02
C ALA A 184 -4.95 -11.78 -16.88
N TYR A 185 -5.62 -12.34 -15.87
CA TYR A 185 -5.96 -11.62 -14.66
C TYR A 185 -4.72 -11.46 -13.76
N LEU A 186 -4.21 -10.24 -13.69
CA LEU A 186 -3.10 -9.88 -12.78
C LEU A 186 -3.65 -9.61 -11.38
N CYS A 187 -3.16 -10.35 -10.39
CA CYS A 187 -3.60 -10.21 -9.00
C CYS A 187 -2.46 -10.35 -8.00
N GLU A 188 -2.74 -10.00 -6.75
CA GLU A 188 -1.87 -10.25 -5.60
C GLU A 188 -1.67 -11.75 -5.35
N TYR A 189 -0.54 -12.14 -4.78
CA TYR A 189 -0.20 -13.53 -4.53
C TYR A 189 -1.19 -14.25 -3.60
N GLU A 190 -1.79 -13.54 -2.63
CA GLU A 190 -2.84 -14.11 -1.78
C GLU A 190 -4.12 -14.43 -2.57
N ILE A 191 -4.50 -13.58 -3.51
CA ILE A 191 -5.62 -13.83 -4.43
C ILE A 191 -5.29 -14.99 -5.36
N PHE A 192 -4.05 -15.02 -5.88
CA PHE A 192 -3.56 -16.14 -6.70
C PHE A 192 -3.68 -17.47 -5.97
N LYS A 193 -3.24 -17.56 -4.70
CA LYS A 193 -3.38 -18.79 -3.88
C LYS A 193 -4.85 -19.23 -3.75
N LYS A 194 -5.76 -18.28 -3.50
CA LYS A 194 -7.19 -18.56 -3.40
C LYS A 194 -7.77 -19.03 -4.73
N SER A 195 -7.34 -18.43 -5.83
CA SER A 195 -7.73 -18.85 -7.18
C SER A 195 -7.23 -20.26 -7.49
N CYS A 196 -5.96 -20.58 -7.16
CA CYS A 196 -5.43 -21.94 -7.27
C CYS A 196 -6.28 -22.95 -6.50
N GLU A 197 -6.68 -22.63 -5.27
CA GLU A 197 -7.55 -23.49 -4.46
C GLU A 197 -8.90 -23.75 -5.16
N ILE A 198 -9.51 -22.70 -5.71
CA ILE A 198 -10.79 -22.82 -6.43
C ILE A 198 -10.64 -23.70 -7.67
N GLU A 199 -9.61 -23.47 -8.49
CA GLU A 199 -9.38 -24.23 -9.71
C GLU A 199 -9.04 -25.70 -9.43
N LEU A 200 -8.26 -25.99 -8.39
CA LEU A 200 -8.02 -27.36 -7.93
C LEU A 200 -9.31 -28.08 -7.46
N ARG A 201 -10.22 -27.36 -6.81
CA ARG A 201 -11.53 -27.90 -6.43
C ARG A 201 -12.41 -28.19 -7.65
N LYS A 202 -12.39 -27.32 -8.67
CA LYS A 202 -13.10 -27.55 -9.94
C LYS A 202 -12.52 -28.73 -10.71
N ALA A 203 -11.19 -28.86 -10.76
CA ALA A 203 -10.48 -29.93 -11.46
C ALA A 203 -10.78 -31.32 -10.92
N LYS A 204 -11.21 -31.47 -9.65
CA LYS A 204 -11.70 -32.76 -9.11
C LYS A 204 -12.92 -33.30 -9.82
N ARG A 205 -13.61 -32.48 -10.61
CA ARG A 205 -14.83 -32.84 -11.35
C ARG A 205 -14.64 -32.86 -12.86
N SER A 206 -13.41 -32.65 -13.32
CA SER A 206 -13.05 -32.57 -14.73
C SER A 206 -11.65 -33.15 -14.94
N ASP A 207 -11.38 -33.67 -16.13
CA ASP A 207 -10.06 -34.19 -16.50
C ASP A 207 -9.06 -33.11 -16.88
N ILE A 208 -9.32 -31.86 -16.49
CA ILE A 208 -8.46 -30.71 -16.80
C ILE A 208 -7.29 -30.66 -15.84
N GLY A 209 -6.08 -30.56 -16.39
CA GLY A 209 -4.86 -30.34 -15.62
C GLY A 209 -4.74 -28.87 -15.18
N ILE A 210 -4.36 -28.67 -13.92
CA ILE A 210 -4.02 -27.36 -13.37
C ILE A 210 -2.50 -27.26 -13.31
N TYR A 211 -1.94 -26.28 -14.00
CA TYR A 211 -0.50 -26.09 -14.13
C TYR A 211 -0.07 -24.73 -13.55
N ILE A 212 1.07 -24.73 -12.90
CA ILE A 212 1.78 -23.49 -12.52
C ILE A 212 3.01 -23.34 -13.41
N ILE A 213 3.22 -22.12 -13.93
CA ILE A 213 4.47 -21.73 -14.55
C ILE A 213 5.11 -20.68 -13.65
N LEU A 214 6.34 -20.92 -13.22
CA LEU A 214 7.18 -19.93 -12.56
C LEU A 214 8.11 -19.31 -13.61
N PHE A 215 7.98 -18.03 -13.88
CA PHE A 215 8.91 -17.25 -14.67
C PHE A 215 9.90 -16.53 -13.78
N THR A 216 11.18 -16.60 -14.12
CA THR A 216 12.27 -15.92 -13.39
C THR A 216 13.01 -15.00 -14.37
N ILE A 217 13.09 -13.70 -14.01
CA ILE A 217 13.85 -12.71 -14.75
C ILE A 217 15.32 -12.84 -14.35
N GLU A 218 16.19 -13.03 -15.32
CA GLU A 218 17.64 -12.98 -15.14
C GLU A 218 18.18 -11.70 -15.78
N SER A 219 19.11 -11.04 -15.09
CA SER A 219 19.83 -9.93 -15.71
C SER A 219 20.66 -10.46 -16.88
N GLY A 220 20.28 -10.10 -18.10
CA GLY A 220 21.09 -10.43 -19.27
C GLY A 220 22.37 -9.61 -19.24
N LEU A 221 23.48 -10.14 -18.74
CA LEU A 221 24.78 -10.07 -19.38
C LEU A 221 25.96 -10.48 -18.52
N LYS A 222 26.66 -11.46 -19.01
CA LYS A 222 28.12 -11.50 -18.94
C LYS A 222 28.65 -10.80 -20.22
N ASN A 223 28.87 -9.49 -20.16
CA ASN A 223 29.83 -8.83 -21.04
C ASN A 223 30.77 -7.99 -20.19
N SER A 224 31.93 -8.56 -19.96
CA SER A 224 33.01 -8.23 -19.04
C SER A 224 33.87 -7.04 -19.50
N TYR A 225 33.38 -5.99 -20.12
CA TYR A 225 34.27 -4.90 -20.57
C TYR A 225 33.71 -3.47 -20.55
N SER A 226 32.53 -3.21 -19.98
CA SER A 226 32.14 -1.82 -19.73
C SER A 226 31.45 -1.70 -18.37
N GLY A 227 32.06 -0.95 -17.47
CA GLY A 227 31.63 -0.75 -16.08
C GLY A 227 30.33 0.03 -15.89
N LYS A 228 29.28 -0.34 -16.62
CA LYS A 228 27.90 0.10 -16.34
C LYS A 228 27.16 -1.06 -15.71
N ASN A 229 26.79 -0.92 -14.45
CA ASN A 229 25.86 -1.80 -13.74
C ASN A 229 24.53 -1.82 -14.52
N ASN A 230 24.32 -2.83 -15.37
CA ASN A 230 23.03 -3.12 -15.98
C ASN A 230 22.14 -3.81 -14.93
N SER A 231 21.67 -3.06 -13.95
CA SER A 231 20.61 -3.51 -13.04
C SER A 231 19.30 -3.60 -13.82
N VAL A 232 18.53 -4.67 -13.57
CA VAL A 232 17.15 -4.77 -14.07
C VAL A 232 16.36 -3.57 -13.53
N THR A 233 15.85 -2.73 -14.43
CA THR A 233 15.12 -1.52 -14.07
C THR A 233 13.64 -1.85 -13.83
N THR A 234 12.95 -1.03 -13.03
CA THR A 234 11.50 -1.13 -12.82
C THR A 234 10.74 -1.12 -14.15
N ASP A 235 11.14 -0.27 -15.09
CA ASP A 235 10.58 -0.20 -16.46
C ASP A 235 10.72 -1.54 -17.22
N SER A 236 11.85 -2.24 -17.07
CA SER A 236 12.04 -3.56 -17.69
C SER A 236 11.10 -4.61 -17.11
N ILE A 237 10.86 -4.56 -15.81
CA ILE A 237 9.96 -5.49 -15.11
C ILE A 237 8.51 -5.23 -15.53
N GLU A 238 8.09 -3.98 -15.64
CA GLU A 238 6.75 -3.60 -16.10
C GLU A 238 6.50 -4.09 -17.54
N LYS A 239 7.45 -3.89 -18.44
CA LYS A 239 7.37 -4.40 -19.81
C LYS A 239 7.25 -5.91 -19.89
N VAL A 240 8.02 -6.64 -19.08
CA VAL A 240 7.90 -8.11 -18.98
C VAL A 240 6.53 -8.51 -18.43
N THR A 241 6.01 -7.81 -17.43
CA THR A 241 4.68 -8.06 -16.87
C THR A 241 3.60 -7.93 -17.94
N GLU A 242 3.63 -6.86 -18.74
CA GLU A 242 2.66 -6.64 -19.82
C GLU A 242 2.78 -7.71 -20.91
N VAL A 243 4.01 -8.11 -21.29
CA VAL A 243 4.20 -9.20 -22.26
C VAL A 243 3.63 -10.52 -21.75
N ILE A 244 3.89 -10.89 -20.50
CA ILE A 244 3.33 -12.11 -19.93
C ILE A 244 1.80 -12.03 -19.95
N LYS A 245 1.23 -10.94 -19.45
CA LYS A 245 -0.22 -10.70 -19.36
C LYS A 245 -0.92 -10.82 -20.73
N HIS A 246 -0.41 -10.13 -21.74
CA HIS A 246 -1.00 -10.14 -23.09
C HIS A 246 -0.71 -11.42 -23.88
N SER A 247 0.28 -12.21 -23.48
CA SER A 247 0.55 -13.52 -24.08
C SER A 247 -0.35 -14.63 -23.54
N LEU A 248 -1.15 -14.35 -22.53
CA LEU A 248 -2.05 -15.28 -21.85
C LEU A 248 -3.52 -14.99 -22.18
N ARG A 249 -4.41 -15.93 -21.89
CA ARG A 249 -5.86 -15.78 -22.10
C ARG A 249 -6.49 -15.05 -20.90
N SER A 250 -7.67 -14.47 -21.11
CA SER A 250 -8.42 -13.78 -20.05
C SER A 250 -8.79 -14.68 -18.85
N GLY A 251 -8.81 -16.02 -19.05
CA GLY A 251 -9.05 -16.98 -17.98
C GLY A 251 -7.80 -17.40 -17.21
N ASP A 252 -6.60 -17.07 -17.69
CA ASP A 252 -5.36 -17.38 -17.00
C ASP A 252 -5.11 -16.33 -15.90
N ILE A 253 -4.37 -16.72 -14.87
CA ILE A 253 -4.12 -15.85 -13.73
C ILE A 253 -2.62 -15.68 -13.56
N ILE A 254 -2.17 -14.44 -13.38
CA ILE A 254 -0.78 -14.10 -13.14
C ILE A 254 -0.65 -13.37 -11.81
N SER A 255 0.43 -13.65 -11.08
CA SER A 255 0.80 -12.91 -9.88
C SER A 255 2.30 -12.68 -9.81
N ARG A 256 2.69 -11.59 -9.19
CA ARG A 256 4.08 -11.32 -8.86
C ARG A 256 4.43 -12.07 -7.57
N TYR A 257 5.36 -13.02 -7.66
CA TYR A 257 5.84 -13.79 -6.50
C TYR A 257 6.99 -13.08 -5.76
N SER A 258 7.89 -12.46 -6.53
CA SER A 258 8.98 -11.65 -6.00
C SER A 258 9.34 -10.53 -6.98
N ILE A 259 10.36 -9.73 -6.66
CA ILE A 259 10.83 -8.66 -7.57
C ILE A 259 11.16 -9.20 -8.96
N MET A 260 11.71 -10.41 -9.04
CA MET A 260 12.21 -11.03 -10.28
C MET A 260 11.40 -12.26 -10.71
N GLN A 261 10.28 -12.56 -10.05
CA GLN A 261 9.55 -13.79 -10.33
C GLN A 261 8.05 -13.56 -10.47
N PHE A 262 7.46 -14.22 -11.47
CA PHE A 262 6.03 -14.27 -11.71
C PHE A 262 5.55 -15.71 -11.69
N VAL A 263 4.39 -15.93 -11.10
CA VAL A 263 3.69 -17.20 -11.15
C VAL A 263 2.44 -17.06 -12.02
N VAL A 264 2.19 -18.04 -12.85
CA VAL A 264 1.03 -18.10 -13.75
C VAL A 264 0.28 -19.38 -13.51
N LEU A 265 -1.04 -19.29 -13.41
CA LEU A 265 -1.93 -20.42 -13.29
C LEU A 265 -2.65 -20.65 -14.62
N ILE A 266 -2.52 -21.85 -15.17
CA ILE A 266 -3.11 -22.24 -16.46
C ILE A 266 -3.89 -23.54 -16.31
N GLN A 267 -5.03 -23.59 -16.98
CA GLN A 267 -5.80 -24.81 -17.17
C GLN A 267 -5.52 -25.39 -18.55
N SER A 268 -5.12 -26.65 -18.63
CA SER A 268 -4.89 -27.36 -19.88
C SER A 268 -5.11 -28.85 -19.76
N PHE A 269 -5.46 -29.48 -20.87
CA PHE A 269 -5.59 -30.96 -20.93
C PHE A 269 -4.24 -31.67 -20.98
N ASN A 270 -3.18 -30.99 -21.45
CA ASN A 270 -1.88 -31.61 -21.59
C ASN A 270 -0.73 -30.62 -21.29
N TYR A 271 0.43 -31.20 -20.94
CA TYR A 271 1.66 -30.46 -20.64
C TYR A 271 2.25 -29.73 -21.86
N GLU A 272 2.10 -30.30 -23.05
CA GLU A 272 2.69 -29.75 -24.28
C GLU A 272 2.14 -28.38 -24.62
N ASP A 273 0.84 -28.18 -24.43
CA ASP A 273 0.20 -26.88 -24.70
C ASP A 273 0.67 -25.82 -23.71
N VAL A 274 0.85 -26.17 -22.42
CA VAL A 274 1.41 -25.29 -21.41
C VAL A 274 2.87 -24.91 -21.76
N SER A 275 3.65 -25.90 -22.22
CA SER A 275 5.03 -25.66 -22.67
C SER A 275 5.10 -24.73 -23.90
N LYS A 276 4.17 -24.87 -24.86
CA LYS A 276 4.07 -23.94 -26.01
C LYS A 276 3.76 -22.52 -25.57
N ILE A 277 2.86 -22.34 -24.59
CA ILE A 277 2.53 -21.03 -24.02
C ILE A 277 3.77 -20.41 -23.37
N ALA A 278 4.50 -21.17 -22.53
CA ALA A 278 5.70 -20.69 -21.89
C ALA A 278 6.77 -20.26 -22.90
N LYS A 279 7.02 -21.07 -23.94
CA LYS A 279 7.98 -20.74 -25.02
C LYS A 279 7.57 -19.49 -25.79
N ARG A 280 6.28 -19.30 -26.08
CA ARG A 280 5.77 -18.09 -26.74
C ARG A 280 6.04 -16.84 -25.91
N ILE A 281 5.85 -16.93 -24.59
CA ILE A 281 6.13 -15.82 -23.66
C ILE A 281 7.62 -15.47 -23.69
N LEU A 282 8.52 -16.47 -23.67
CA LEU A 282 9.95 -16.23 -23.80
C LEU A 282 10.29 -15.49 -25.10
N GLN A 283 9.79 -16.00 -26.24
CA GLN A 283 10.04 -15.39 -27.54
C GLN A 283 9.55 -13.93 -27.59
N ASN A 284 8.37 -13.66 -27.04
CA ASN A 284 7.82 -12.31 -26.98
C ASN A 284 8.68 -11.39 -26.06
N THR A 285 9.23 -11.93 -24.99
CA THR A 285 10.12 -11.19 -24.08
C THR A 285 11.48 -10.90 -24.72
N ASP A 286 12.05 -11.85 -25.46
CA ASP A 286 13.32 -11.67 -26.18
C ASP A 286 13.21 -10.55 -27.26
N ASN A 287 12.03 -10.35 -27.83
CA ASN A 287 11.74 -9.28 -28.78
C ASN A 287 11.69 -7.87 -28.15
N LEU A 288 11.60 -7.74 -26.84
CA LEU A 288 11.46 -6.44 -26.16
C LEU A 288 12.71 -5.56 -26.18
N LYS A 289 13.87 -6.04 -26.69
CA LYS A 289 15.17 -5.34 -26.58
C LYS A 289 15.52 -4.88 -25.15
N ALA A 290 14.81 -5.41 -24.15
CA ALA A 290 15.14 -5.22 -22.76
C ALA A 290 16.29 -6.18 -22.44
N ASN A 291 17.36 -5.71 -21.78
CA ASN A 291 18.53 -6.52 -21.38
C ASN A 291 18.17 -7.53 -20.27
N VAL A 292 17.07 -8.27 -20.44
CA VAL A 292 16.54 -9.27 -19.51
C VAL A 292 16.33 -10.58 -20.25
N ARG A 293 16.65 -11.69 -19.59
CA ARG A 293 16.29 -13.04 -20.03
C ARG A 293 15.23 -13.58 -19.10
N LEU A 294 14.29 -14.32 -19.67
CA LEU A 294 13.26 -14.99 -18.90
C LEU A 294 13.52 -16.49 -18.91
N ASN A 295 13.54 -17.11 -17.75
CA ASN A 295 13.53 -18.57 -17.59
C ASN A 295 12.20 -19.02 -17.02
N TYR A 296 11.84 -20.29 -17.24
CA TYR A 296 10.62 -20.83 -16.68
C TYR A 296 10.76 -22.26 -16.18
N SER A 297 9.92 -22.63 -15.24
CA SER A 297 9.64 -24.00 -14.82
C SER A 297 8.14 -24.24 -14.80
N ILE A 298 7.71 -25.46 -15.11
CA ILE A 298 6.29 -25.84 -15.15
C ILE A 298 6.08 -27.01 -14.21
N GLU A 299 5.02 -26.92 -13.42
CA GLU A 299 4.58 -28.01 -12.55
C GLU A 299 3.06 -28.21 -12.64
N LYS A 300 2.63 -29.47 -12.62
CA LYS A 300 1.21 -29.84 -12.57
C LYS A 300 0.79 -30.00 -11.11
N LEU A 301 -0.26 -29.29 -10.71
CA LEU A 301 -0.74 -29.27 -9.31
C LEU A 301 -1.69 -30.41 -8.96
N ASN A 302 -2.49 -30.86 -9.91
CA ASN A 302 -3.40 -31.99 -9.69
C ASN A 302 -2.80 -33.29 -10.28
N LYS A 303 -3.02 -34.37 -9.56
CA LYS A 303 -2.59 -35.72 -10.00
C LYS A 303 -3.43 -36.21 -11.18
#